data_e4b9d24f78e4a2d29194a853f52c939b
#
_entry.id   e4b9d24f78e4a2d29194a853f52c939b
#
_cell.length_a   1.000
_cell.length_b   1.000
_cell.length_c   1.000
_cell.angle_alpha   90.00
_cell.angle_beta   90.00
_cell.angle_gamma   90.00
#
_symmetry.space_group_name_H-M   'P 1'
#
loop_
_entity.id
_entity.type
_entity.pdbx_description
1 polymer ?
#
loop_
_entity_poly.entity_id
_entity_poly.type
_entity_poly.pdbx_seq_one_letter_code
_entity_poly.pdbx_strand_id
1 'polypeptide(L)'
;MRRLLDVLREDLALTGTKGGCGEGECGACSVLLDGAVVDACLVPICQVDGTSIGTVEGLGTEAQLNDLQAAFLENGGAQCGICTPGMLMAAEAFLATGERATDDSIREAIAGNLCRCTGYTKIVEAIAQAAERRRTSANYPD
;
A
#
# COMPACT_ATOMS: atom_id res chain seq x y z
N MET A 1 -1.34 17.23 -19.63
CA MET A 1 -1.88 17.28 -18.26
C MET A 1 -0.99 16.39 -17.39
N ARG A 2 -0.56 16.87 -16.21
CA ARG A 2 0.30 16.04 -15.31
C ARG A 2 -0.53 15.02 -14.55
N ARG A 3 0.07 13.88 -14.28
CA ARG A 3 -0.54 12.81 -13.48
C ARG A 3 -0.19 13.03 -12.01
N LEU A 4 -1.03 12.53 -11.10
CA LEU A 4 -0.76 12.55 -9.67
C LEU A 4 0.61 11.93 -9.35
N LEU A 5 0.96 10.80 -9.99
CA LEU A 5 2.26 10.13 -9.82
C LEU A 5 3.44 11.07 -10.11
N ASP A 6 3.35 11.86 -11.18
CA ASP A 6 4.44 12.78 -11.56
C ASP A 6 4.61 13.89 -10.52
N VAL A 7 3.50 14.46 -10.02
CA VAL A 7 3.51 15.48 -8.98
C VAL A 7 4.06 14.96 -7.66
N LEU A 8 3.61 13.77 -7.21
CA LEU A 8 4.12 13.15 -6.00
C LEU A 8 5.65 12.99 -6.05
N ARG A 9 6.17 12.45 -7.16
CA ARG A 9 7.58 12.08 -7.26
C ARG A 9 8.50 13.24 -7.62
N GLU A 10 8.06 14.17 -8.48
CA GLU A 10 8.92 15.23 -9.04
C GLU A 10 8.78 16.55 -8.28
N ASP A 11 7.56 16.96 -7.91
CA ASP A 11 7.33 18.23 -7.24
C ASP A 11 7.41 18.11 -5.71
N LEU A 12 6.83 17.01 -5.15
CA LEU A 12 6.78 16.81 -3.72
C LEU A 12 7.92 15.91 -3.19
N ALA A 13 8.75 15.36 -4.08
CA ALA A 13 9.85 14.46 -3.75
C ALA A 13 9.41 13.19 -2.96
N LEU A 14 8.12 12.82 -3.01
CA LEU A 14 7.57 11.60 -2.40
C LEU A 14 7.84 10.41 -3.31
N THR A 15 9.08 9.93 -3.30
CA THR A 15 9.58 8.91 -4.23
C THR A 15 9.24 7.48 -3.83
N GLY A 16 8.61 7.27 -2.67
CA GLY A 16 8.12 5.98 -2.21
C GLY A 16 7.14 5.36 -3.19
N THR A 17 6.15 6.13 -3.66
CA THR A 17 5.24 5.70 -4.72
C THR A 17 6.02 5.43 -6.01
N LYS A 18 5.91 4.21 -6.57
CA LYS A 18 6.74 3.76 -7.71
C LYS A 18 5.99 3.85 -9.04
N GLY A 19 6.71 4.15 -10.11
CA GLY A 19 6.22 4.00 -11.48
C GLY A 19 6.57 2.62 -12.03
N GLY A 20 5.60 1.95 -12.62
CA GLY A 20 5.79 0.67 -13.31
C GLY A 20 5.26 0.73 -14.74
N CYS A 21 4.03 0.29 -14.99
CA CYS A 21 3.43 0.22 -16.32
C CYS A 21 3.03 1.60 -16.89
N GLY A 22 2.57 2.53 -16.07
CA GLY A 22 2.00 3.81 -16.50
C GLY A 22 0.58 3.71 -17.11
N GLU A 23 -0.06 2.54 -17.00
CA GLU A 23 -1.31 2.16 -17.68
C GLU A 23 -2.39 1.65 -16.70
N GLY A 24 -2.14 1.74 -15.37
CA GLY A 24 -3.10 1.34 -14.35
C GLY A 24 -3.24 -0.16 -14.14
N GLU A 25 -2.25 -0.97 -14.53
CA GLU A 25 -2.36 -2.44 -14.45
C GLU A 25 -1.51 -3.07 -13.36
N CYS A 26 -0.40 -2.44 -12.98
CA CYS A 26 0.57 -3.10 -12.10
C CYS A 26 0.47 -2.73 -10.61
N GLY A 27 -0.24 -1.67 -10.28
CA GLY A 27 -0.43 -1.21 -8.90
C GLY A 27 0.82 -0.69 -8.19
N ALA A 28 1.99 -0.57 -8.85
CA ALA A 28 3.20 -0.04 -8.21
C ALA A 28 3.05 1.41 -7.76
N CYS A 29 2.11 2.13 -8.37
CA CYS A 29 1.79 3.52 -8.08
C CYS A 29 0.53 3.69 -7.20
N SER A 30 0.03 2.64 -6.59
CA SER A 30 -1.16 2.72 -5.72
C SER A 30 -0.93 3.69 -4.56
N VAL A 31 -1.90 4.57 -4.36
CA VAL A 31 -2.00 5.53 -3.25
C VAL A 31 -3.44 5.52 -2.73
N LEU A 32 -3.69 6.15 -1.59
CA LEU A 32 -5.05 6.36 -1.10
C LEU A 32 -5.54 7.75 -1.51
N LEU A 33 -6.69 7.81 -2.13
CA LEU A 33 -7.43 9.03 -2.42
C LEU A 33 -8.73 9.00 -1.61
N ASP A 34 -8.84 9.84 -0.60
CA ASP A 34 -9.94 9.81 0.38
C ASP A 34 -10.18 8.41 0.97
N GLY A 35 -9.10 7.66 1.20
CA GLY A 35 -9.13 6.31 1.75
C GLY A 35 -9.33 5.18 0.72
N ALA A 36 -9.66 5.49 -0.53
CA ALA A 36 -9.78 4.50 -1.60
C ALA A 36 -8.46 4.30 -2.35
N VAL A 37 -8.13 3.05 -2.68
CA VAL A 37 -6.94 2.74 -3.48
C VAL A 37 -7.14 3.19 -4.92
N VAL A 38 -6.19 3.97 -5.43
CA VAL A 38 -6.18 4.41 -6.84
C VAL A 38 -4.78 4.29 -7.43
N ASP A 39 -4.70 4.07 -8.73
CA ASP A 39 -3.45 4.09 -9.46
C ASP A 39 -3.06 5.52 -9.86
N ALA A 40 -2.11 6.12 -9.15
CA ALA A 40 -1.69 7.51 -9.34
C ALA A 40 -1.20 7.83 -10.77
N CYS A 41 -0.82 6.83 -11.56
CA CYS A 41 -0.46 7.01 -12.95
C CYS A 41 -1.66 7.31 -13.87
N LEU A 42 -2.88 7.03 -13.42
CA LEU A 42 -4.11 7.30 -14.18
C LEU A 42 -4.87 8.54 -13.68
N VAL A 43 -4.52 9.06 -12.52
CA VAL A 43 -5.23 10.20 -11.91
C VAL A 43 -4.66 11.52 -12.42
N PRO A 44 -5.42 12.33 -13.17
CA PRO A 44 -5.03 13.70 -13.53
C PRO A 44 -4.96 14.59 -12.29
N ILE A 45 -3.91 15.40 -12.16
CA ILE A 45 -3.72 16.24 -10.96
C ILE A 45 -4.88 17.20 -10.69
N CYS A 46 -5.58 17.65 -11.71
CA CYS A 46 -6.73 18.54 -11.56
C CYS A 46 -7.96 17.88 -10.90
N GLN A 47 -7.97 16.55 -10.75
CA GLN A 47 -9.07 15.82 -10.11
C GLN A 47 -8.90 15.64 -8.60
N VAL A 48 -7.73 16.01 -8.05
CA VAL A 48 -7.44 15.78 -6.62
C VAL A 48 -7.57 17.05 -5.76
N ASP A 49 -8.07 18.12 -6.33
CA ASP A 49 -8.32 19.36 -5.56
C ASP A 49 -9.32 19.11 -4.45
N GLY A 50 -8.96 19.50 -3.23
CA GLY A 50 -9.78 19.29 -2.03
C GLY A 50 -9.84 17.87 -1.50
N THR A 51 -9.09 16.92 -2.06
CA THR A 51 -9.04 15.53 -1.59
C THR A 51 -7.84 15.27 -0.68
N SER A 52 -7.92 14.22 0.14
CA SER A 52 -6.82 13.73 0.96
C SER A 52 -6.06 12.63 0.23
N ILE A 53 -4.72 12.78 0.12
CA ILE A 53 -3.87 11.79 -0.54
C ILE A 53 -2.96 11.15 0.50
N GLY A 54 -3.10 9.82 0.67
CA GLY A 54 -2.22 9.00 1.49
C GLY A 54 -1.18 8.28 0.65
N THR A 55 0.11 8.42 1.01
CA THR A 55 1.21 7.70 0.37
C THR A 55 1.96 6.84 1.38
N VAL A 56 2.85 5.97 0.90
CA VAL A 56 3.61 5.05 1.76
C VAL A 56 4.46 5.78 2.80
N GLU A 57 4.89 7.01 2.52
CA GLU A 57 5.63 7.85 3.47
C GLU A 57 4.81 8.19 4.71
N GLY A 58 3.49 8.21 4.59
CA GLY A 58 2.58 8.48 5.70
C GLY A 58 2.30 7.27 6.61
N LEU A 59 2.71 6.05 6.24
CA LEU A 59 2.44 4.85 7.04
C LEU A 59 3.36 4.73 8.26
N GLY A 60 4.57 5.22 8.18
CA GLY A 60 5.56 5.15 9.24
C GLY A 60 6.88 5.79 8.81
N THR A 61 7.83 5.85 9.73
CA THR A 61 9.18 6.38 9.51
C THR A 61 10.23 5.28 9.63
N GLU A 62 11.47 5.55 9.22
CA GLU A 62 12.59 4.62 9.42
C GLU A 62 12.81 4.27 10.90
N ALA A 63 12.54 5.23 11.81
CA ALA A 63 12.68 5.04 13.24
C ALA A 63 11.48 4.29 13.86
N GLN A 64 10.30 4.37 13.24
CA GLN A 64 9.07 3.78 13.74
C GLN A 64 8.19 3.31 12.57
N LEU A 65 8.40 2.07 12.18
CA LEU A 65 7.54 1.41 11.20
C LEU A 65 6.16 1.13 11.80
N ASN A 66 5.13 1.21 10.95
CA ASN A 66 3.83 0.69 11.37
C ASN A 66 3.85 -0.86 11.41
N ASP A 67 2.80 -1.45 11.97
CA ASP A 67 2.65 -2.90 12.14
C ASP A 67 2.71 -3.67 10.81
N LEU A 68 2.14 -3.11 9.74
CA LEU A 68 2.16 -3.71 8.41
C LEU A 68 3.57 -3.67 7.79
N GLN A 69 4.26 -2.55 7.86
CA GLN A 69 5.64 -2.42 7.38
C GLN A 69 6.59 -3.36 8.13
N ALA A 70 6.43 -3.45 9.46
CA ALA A 70 7.20 -4.37 10.29
C ALA A 70 6.94 -5.84 9.88
N ALA A 71 5.67 -6.23 9.68
CA ALA A 71 5.31 -7.57 9.24
C ALA A 71 5.89 -7.92 7.86
N PHE A 72 5.93 -6.95 6.92
CA PHE A 72 6.58 -7.16 5.61
C PHE A 72 8.07 -7.46 5.73
N LEU A 73 8.79 -6.77 6.62
CA LEU A 73 10.21 -7.04 6.88
C LEU A 73 10.41 -8.40 7.55
N GLU A 74 9.65 -8.70 8.57
CA GLU A 74 9.76 -9.95 9.34
C GLU A 74 9.48 -11.20 8.48
N ASN A 75 8.50 -11.13 7.59
CA ASN A 75 8.11 -12.25 6.74
C ASN A 75 8.89 -12.29 5.40
N GLY A 76 9.69 -11.28 5.10
CA GLY A 76 10.35 -11.19 3.80
C GLY A 76 9.39 -10.90 2.64
N GLY A 77 8.34 -10.10 2.90
CA GLY A 77 7.33 -9.68 1.91
C GLY A 77 7.88 -8.70 0.86
N ALA A 78 9.08 -8.19 1.04
CA ALA A 78 9.76 -7.32 0.09
C ALA A 78 11.06 -7.95 -0.41
N GLN A 79 11.31 -7.88 -1.74
CA GLN A 79 12.59 -8.27 -2.35
C GLN A 79 13.18 -7.09 -3.12
N CYS A 80 12.83 -6.89 -4.40
CA CYS A 80 13.34 -5.74 -5.16
C CYS A 80 12.77 -4.39 -4.69
N GLY A 81 11.63 -4.38 -4.01
CA GLY A 81 10.99 -3.21 -3.42
C GLY A 81 10.10 -2.40 -4.36
N ILE A 82 10.01 -2.73 -5.65
CA ILE A 82 9.22 -1.93 -6.61
C ILE A 82 7.73 -2.03 -6.36
N CYS A 83 7.19 -3.22 -6.10
CA CYS A 83 5.77 -3.41 -5.79
C CYS A 83 5.43 -3.05 -4.34
N THR A 84 6.41 -3.04 -3.45
CA THR A 84 6.18 -2.97 -2.00
C THR A 84 5.37 -1.75 -1.56
N PRO A 85 5.64 -0.52 -2.01
CA PRO A 85 4.83 0.62 -1.61
C PRO A 85 3.36 0.49 -2.01
N GLY A 86 3.08 0.08 -3.24
CA GLY A 86 1.71 -0.14 -3.70
C GLY A 86 1.00 -1.26 -2.95
N MET A 87 1.70 -2.37 -2.68
CA MET A 87 1.18 -3.48 -1.86
C MET A 87 0.82 -3.02 -0.45
N LEU A 88 1.67 -2.20 0.18
CA LEU A 88 1.41 -1.63 1.50
C LEU A 88 0.17 -0.74 1.48
N MET A 89 -0.01 0.11 0.47
CA MET A 89 -1.17 0.98 0.36
C MET A 89 -2.47 0.19 0.15
N ALA A 90 -2.46 -0.83 -0.71
CA ALA A 90 -3.61 -1.71 -0.92
C ALA A 90 -3.96 -2.51 0.35
N ALA A 91 -2.95 -3.07 1.02
CA ALA A 91 -3.13 -3.79 2.28
C ALA A 91 -3.64 -2.87 3.40
N GLU A 92 -3.14 -1.64 3.50
CA GLU A 92 -3.58 -0.65 4.49
C GLU A 92 -5.07 -0.32 4.31
N ALA A 93 -5.50 -0.08 3.06
CA ALA A 93 -6.91 0.15 2.76
C ALA A 93 -7.78 -1.05 3.16
N PHE A 94 -7.34 -2.26 2.85
CA PHE A 94 -8.04 -3.49 3.23
C PHE A 94 -8.14 -3.62 4.75
N LEU A 95 -7.04 -3.46 5.48
CA LEU A 95 -7.03 -3.56 6.94
C LEU A 95 -7.90 -2.49 7.61
N ALA A 96 -8.01 -1.31 7.00
CA ALA A 96 -8.88 -0.23 7.48
C ALA A 96 -10.38 -0.57 7.38
N THR A 97 -10.79 -1.51 6.53
CA THR A 97 -12.19 -1.94 6.45
C THR A 97 -12.66 -2.71 7.67
N GLY A 98 -11.73 -3.31 8.43
CA GLY A 98 -12.04 -4.22 9.53
C GLY A 98 -12.54 -5.60 9.08
N GLU A 99 -12.51 -5.89 7.79
CA GLU A 99 -12.85 -7.19 7.25
C GLU A 99 -11.91 -8.27 7.76
N ARG A 100 -12.41 -9.50 7.91
CA ARG A 100 -11.60 -10.64 8.33
C ARG A 100 -10.53 -10.95 7.29
N ALA A 101 -9.28 -10.91 7.70
CA ALA A 101 -8.12 -11.20 6.87
C ALA A 101 -7.95 -12.73 6.70
N THR A 102 -8.62 -13.30 5.71
CA THR A 102 -8.40 -14.66 5.22
C THR A 102 -7.43 -14.63 4.04
N ASP A 103 -6.84 -15.76 3.70
CA ASP A 103 -5.98 -15.87 2.51
C ASP A 103 -6.68 -15.33 1.25
N ASP A 104 -7.95 -15.69 1.06
CA ASP A 104 -8.71 -15.29 -0.12
C ASP A 104 -9.01 -13.78 -0.12
N SER A 105 -9.48 -13.21 1.01
CA SER A 105 -9.78 -11.78 1.09
C SER A 105 -8.52 -10.90 0.95
N ILE A 106 -7.38 -11.36 1.50
CA ILE A 106 -6.10 -10.68 1.31
C ILE A 106 -5.67 -10.71 -0.16
N ARG A 107 -5.75 -11.88 -0.82
CA ARG A 107 -5.39 -12.01 -2.24
C ARG A 107 -6.28 -11.15 -3.13
N GLU A 108 -7.57 -11.09 -2.84
CA GLU A 108 -8.50 -10.20 -3.54
C GLU A 108 -8.12 -8.73 -3.35
N ALA A 109 -7.83 -8.31 -2.13
CA ALA A 109 -7.47 -6.94 -1.80
C ALA A 109 -6.20 -6.45 -2.54
N ILE A 110 -5.22 -7.34 -2.76
CA ILE A 110 -3.96 -7.01 -3.44
C ILE A 110 -3.94 -7.45 -4.91
N ALA A 111 -5.06 -7.93 -5.47
CA ALA A 111 -5.11 -8.46 -6.83
C ALA A 111 -4.69 -7.45 -7.92
N GLY A 112 -4.89 -6.15 -7.66
CA GLY A 112 -4.44 -5.06 -8.52
C GLY A 112 -2.93 -4.74 -8.46
N ASN A 113 -2.17 -5.40 -7.57
CA ASN A 113 -0.76 -5.11 -7.34
C ASN A 113 0.12 -6.30 -7.78
N LEU A 114 0.92 -6.10 -8.82
CA LEU A 114 1.76 -7.16 -9.39
C LEU A 114 3.13 -7.24 -8.70
N CYS A 115 3.51 -8.45 -8.30
CA CYS A 115 4.85 -8.75 -7.80
C CYS A 115 5.48 -9.89 -8.62
N ARG A 116 6.67 -9.66 -9.19
CA ARG A 116 7.41 -10.68 -9.96
C ARG A 116 8.39 -11.49 -9.11
N CYS A 117 8.69 -11.04 -7.90
CA CYS A 117 9.79 -11.59 -7.10
C CYS A 117 9.34 -12.61 -6.06
N THR A 118 8.26 -12.33 -5.30
CA THR A 118 7.94 -13.02 -4.05
C THR A 118 7.05 -14.26 -4.22
N GLY A 119 6.32 -14.37 -5.33
CA GLY A 119 5.27 -15.37 -5.48
C GLY A 119 4.06 -15.15 -4.56
N TYR A 120 3.95 -13.97 -3.93
CA TYR A 120 2.85 -13.49 -3.07
C TYR A 120 2.73 -14.17 -1.69
N THR A 121 3.19 -15.39 -1.48
CA THR A 121 3.01 -16.12 -0.20
C THR A 121 3.47 -15.28 0.99
N LYS A 122 4.69 -14.73 0.92
CA LYS A 122 5.25 -13.90 2.01
C LYS A 122 4.52 -12.58 2.21
N ILE A 123 3.94 -12.03 1.16
CA ILE A 123 3.11 -10.83 1.23
C ILE A 123 1.80 -11.15 1.96
N VAL A 124 1.13 -12.24 1.60
CA VAL A 124 -0.11 -12.69 2.24
C VAL A 124 0.12 -12.99 3.72
N GLU A 125 1.19 -13.73 4.06
CA GLU A 125 1.58 -14.00 5.46
C GLU A 125 1.81 -12.69 6.25
N ALA A 126 2.50 -11.71 5.66
CA ALA A 126 2.76 -10.42 6.31
C ALA A 126 1.46 -9.64 6.59
N ILE A 127 0.53 -9.59 5.63
CA ILE A 127 -0.75 -8.89 5.80
C ILE A 127 -1.60 -9.60 6.86
N ALA A 128 -1.66 -10.93 6.84
CA ALA A 128 -2.38 -11.71 7.85
C ALA A 128 -1.82 -11.47 9.26
N GLN A 129 -0.49 -11.41 9.41
CA GLN A 129 0.17 -11.11 10.68
C GLN A 129 -0.15 -9.69 11.17
N ALA A 130 -0.14 -8.70 10.30
CA ALA A 130 -0.49 -7.32 10.66
C ALA A 130 -1.96 -7.23 11.11
N ALA A 131 -2.87 -7.90 10.41
CA ALA A 131 -4.28 -7.97 10.78
C ALA A 131 -4.48 -8.56 12.19
N GLU A 132 -3.76 -9.65 12.51
CA GLU A 132 -3.83 -10.27 13.83
C GLU A 132 -3.30 -9.35 14.94
N ARG A 133 -2.19 -8.63 14.70
CA ARG A 133 -1.65 -7.64 15.63
C ARG A 133 -2.66 -6.55 15.93
N ARG A 134 -3.32 -5.98 14.90
CA ARG A 134 -4.34 -4.93 15.08
C ARG A 134 -5.53 -5.44 15.87
N ARG A 135 -5.98 -6.66 15.60
CA ARG A 135 -7.09 -7.28 16.33
C ARG A 135 -6.76 -7.48 17.81
N THR A 136 -5.55 -7.92 18.11
CA THR A 136 -5.10 -8.16 19.49
C THR A 136 -4.95 -6.85 20.25
N SER A 137 -4.38 -5.82 19.63
CA SER A 137 -4.23 -4.49 20.24
C SER A 137 -5.57 -3.82 20.51
N ALA A 138 -6.56 -3.98 19.63
CA ALA A 138 -7.91 -3.43 19.80
C ALA A 138 -8.68 -4.10 20.95
N ASN A 139 -8.35 -5.35 21.31
CA ASN A 139 -8.99 -6.10 22.39
C ASN A 139 -8.34 -5.90 23.78
N TYR A 140 -7.26 -5.10 23.87
CA TYR A 140 -6.60 -4.72 25.13
C TYR A 140 -6.69 -3.20 25.27
N PRO A 141 -7.77 -2.66 25.91
CA PRO A 141 -7.79 -1.27 26.31
C PRO A 141 -6.79 -1.07 27.46
N ASP A 142 -5.92 -0.09 27.34
CA ASP A 142 -5.06 0.41 28.44
C ASP A 142 -5.88 0.85 29.65
#